data_3380d1b20c0dd1a95690c5298eee9198
#
_entry.id   3380d1b20c0dd1a95690c5298eee9198
#
_cell.length_a   1.000
_cell.length_b   1.000
_cell.length_c   1.000
_cell.angle_alpha   90.00
_cell.angle_beta   90.00
_cell.angle_gamma   90.00
#
_symmetry.space_group_name_H-M   'P 1'
#
loop_
_entity.id
_entity.type
_entity.pdbx_description
1 polymer ?
#
loop_
_entity_poly.entity_id
_entity_poly.type
_entity_poly.pdbx_seq_one_letter_code
_entity_poly.pdbx_strand_id
1 'polypeptide(L)'
;MGGVDNSHYSLVIAAAQAAGPCPPGEEAAWGRRVHGLTVDLHLIAQQARQDIERLESARTFIAFLEKVEIEESSRRWLLTLRLPSGESEPIRTEQKDTDRGHALIERARSLEGRWVLVYRYNERKTGQRNQSVRMLAHLMDLGVDGAVPNTTAKKMVLQEAGGDVPRAQQAWTAIGLPEAGPVSIDQLEQVRVAVREAG
;
A
#
# COMPACT_ATOMS: atom_id res chain seq x y z
N MET A 1 13.66 32.05 16.25
CA MET A 1 14.81 31.30 15.71
C MET A 1 14.23 30.15 14.92
N GLY A 2 14.17 30.30 13.58
CA GLY A 2 13.67 29.24 12.68
C GLY A 2 14.70 28.11 12.63
N GLY A 3 14.29 26.92 13.04
CA GLY A 3 15.09 25.72 12.83
C GLY A 3 15.32 25.55 11.33
N VAL A 4 16.56 25.47 10.91
CA VAL A 4 16.92 25.10 9.55
C VAL A 4 16.32 23.72 9.32
N ASP A 5 15.49 23.60 8.28
CA ASP A 5 14.85 22.32 7.93
C ASP A 5 15.95 21.31 7.53
N ASN A 6 16.34 20.48 8.49
CA ASN A 6 17.39 19.46 8.31
C ASN A 6 17.13 18.53 7.11
N SER A 7 15.87 18.41 6.67
CA SER A 7 15.49 17.57 5.55
C SER A 7 16.01 18.12 4.22
N HIS A 8 15.91 19.42 4.00
CA HIS A 8 16.43 20.07 2.79
C HIS A 8 17.95 19.96 2.70
N TYR A 9 18.64 20.17 3.82
CA TYR A 9 20.11 20.06 3.88
C TYR A 9 20.60 18.65 3.54
N SER A 10 19.91 17.62 4.04
CA SER A 10 20.20 16.22 3.72
C SER A 10 20.04 15.92 2.23
N LEU A 11 19.02 16.49 1.57
CA LEU A 11 18.80 16.31 0.13
C LEU A 11 19.91 16.97 -0.70
N VAL A 12 20.38 18.15 -0.29
CA VAL A 12 21.51 18.84 -0.98
C VAL A 12 22.78 18.00 -0.87
N ILE A 13 23.07 17.44 0.31
CA ILE A 13 24.24 16.55 0.50
C ILE A 13 24.13 15.32 -0.39
N ALA A 14 22.98 14.65 -0.41
CA ALA A 14 22.75 13.47 -1.25
C ALA A 14 22.90 13.80 -2.74
N ALA A 15 22.37 14.94 -3.19
CA ALA A 15 22.52 15.43 -4.55
C ALA A 15 23.98 15.72 -4.92
N ALA A 16 24.74 16.35 -4.02
CA ALA A 16 26.15 16.61 -4.23
C ALA A 16 26.97 15.32 -4.33
N GLN A 17 26.67 14.32 -3.48
CA GLN A 17 27.29 12.98 -3.56
C GLN A 17 26.99 12.29 -4.89
N ALA A 18 25.74 12.34 -5.35
CA ALA A 18 25.32 11.76 -6.63
C ALA A 18 25.92 12.48 -7.84
N ALA A 19 26.14 13.81 -7.76
CA ALA A 19 26.80 14.58 -8.80
C ALA A 19 28.30 14.26 -8.95
N GLY A 20 28.90 13.68 -7.92
CA GLY A 20 30.36 13.42 -7.84
C GLY A 20 31.16 14.64 -7.51
N PRO A 21 32.51 14.55 -7.55
CA PRO A 21 33.41 15.69 -7.24
C PRO A 21 33.24 16.81 -8.27
N CYS A 22 33.35 18.06 -7.79
CA CYS A 22 33.32 19.23 -8.64
C CYS A 22 34.61 19.31 -9.50
N PRO A 23 34.50 19.31 -10.85
CA PRO A 23 35.69 19.47 -11.69
C PRO A 23 36.25 20.89 -11.56
N PRO A 24 37.57 21.07 -11.55
CA PRO A 24 38.18 22.39 -11.50
C PRO A 24 37.73 23.26 -12.68
N GLY A 25 37.27 24.50 -12.39
CA GLY A 25 36.81 25.45 -13.41
C GLY A 25 35.36 25.21 -13.90
N GLU A 26 34.66 24.21 -13.38
CA GLU A 26 33.28 23.90 -13.76
C GLU A 26 32.26 24.11 -12.61
N GLU A 27 32.63 24.93 -11.62
CA GLU A 27 31.85 25.12 -10.39
C GLU A 27 30.37 25.50 -10.67
N ALA A 28 30.16 26.40 -11.65
CA ALA A 28 28.82 26.85 -12.02
C ALA A 28 27.98 25.74 -12.69
N ALA A 29 28.59 24.90 -13.51
CA ALA A 29 27.93 23.76 -14.16
C ALA A 29 27.63 22.66 -13.14
N TRP A 30 28.56 22.37 -12.26
CA TRP A 30 28.40 21.43 -11.16
C TRP A 30 27.29 21.89 -10.20
N GLY A 31 27.28 23.18 -9.81
CA GLY A 31 26.24 23.76 -8.97
C GLY A 31 24.83 23.60 -9.58
N ARG A 32 24.66 23.82 -10.89
CA ARG A 32 23.37 23.58 -11.58
C ARG A 32 22.97 22.12 -11.56
N ARG A 33 23.91 21.19 -11.73
CA ARG A 33 23.67 19.74 -11.65
C ARG A 33 23.18 19.34 -10.24
N VAL A 34 23.87 19.80 -9.20
CA VAL A 34 23.50 19.54 -7.81
C VAL A 34 22.10 20.10 -7.53
N HIS A 35 21.81 21.33 -7.99
CA HIS A 35 20.48 21.91 -7.83
C HIS A 35 19.39 21.08 -8.51
N GLY A 36 19.60 20.65 -9.76
CA GLY A 36 18.66 19.76 -10.48
C GLY A 36 18.39 18.47 -9.71
N LEU A 37 19.44 17.76 -9.30
CA LEU A 37 19.32 16.54 -8.50
C LEU A 37 18.62 16.78 -7.15
N THR A 38 18.84 17.95 -6.53
CA THR A 38 18.13 18.29 -5.27
C THR A 38 16.63 18.41 -5.49
N VAL A 39 16.21 19.04 -6.59
CA VAL A 39 14.79 19.16 -6.97
C VAL A 39 14.18 17.77 -7.22
N ASP A 40 14.87 16.93 -7.99
CA ASP A 40 14.41 15.57 -8.29
C ASP A 40 14.25 14.73 -7.02
N LEU A 41 15.24 14.75 -6.13
CA LEU A 41 15.19 14.06 -4.84
C LEU A 41 14.07 14.59 -3.94
N HIS A 42 13.80 15.90 -3.98
CA HIS A 42 12.68 16.48 -3.24
C HIS A 42 11.34 15.95 -3.74
N LEU A 43 11.13 15.90 -5.05
CA LEU A 43 9.90 15.35 -5.66
C LEU A 43 9.72 13.88 -5.32
N ILE A 44 10.77 13.07 -5.41
CA ILE A 44 10.75 11.66 -5.04
C ILE A 44 10.39 11.49 -3.55
N ALA A 45 11.01 12.27 -2.66
CA ALA A 45 10.73 12.22 -1.23
C ALA A 45 9.28 12.62 -0.91
N GLN A 46 8.76 13.65 -1.61
CA GLN A 46 7.37 14.08 -1.46
C GLN A 46 6.40 12.98 -1.90
N GLN A 47 6.65 12.35 -3.05
CA GLN A 47 5.84 11.24 -3.55
C GLN A 47 5.88 10.05 -2.58
N ALA A 48 7.05 9.68 -2.08
CA ALA A 48 7.20 8.59 -1.12
C ALA A 48 6.42 8.85 0.19
N ARG A 49 6.43 10.10 0.71
CA ARG A 49 5.60 10.48 1.87
C ARG A 49 4.12 10.27 1.60
N GLN A 50 3.62 10.75 0.46
CA GLN A 50 2.21 10.56 0.10
C GLN A 50 1.84 9.08 -0.02
N ASP A 51 2.75 8.26 -0.54
CA ASP A 51 2.51 6.82 -0.66
C ASP A 51 2.50 6.13 0.70
N ILE A 52 3.38 6.53 1.62
CA ILE A 52 3.38 6.05 3.01
C ILE A 52 2.05 6.43 3.71
N GLU A 53 1.63 7.70 3.64
CA GLU A 53 0.38 8.17 4.24
C GLU A 53 -0.84 7.40 3.67
N ARG A 54 -0.86 7.12 2.37
CA ARG A 54 -1.91 6.30 1.75
C ARG A 54 -1.91 4.87 2.26
N LEU A 55 -0.72 4.26 2.42
CA LEU A 55 -0.60 2.91 2.95
C LEU A 55 -0.95 2.83 4.44
N GLU A 56 -0.57 3.82 5.23
CA GLU A 56 -0.91 3.89 6.66
C GLU A 56 -2.41 4.08 6.89
N SER A 57 -3.07 4.88 6.04
CA SER A 57 -4.52 5.09 6.10
C SER A 57 -5.33 4.00 5.39
N ALA A 58 -4.68 3.10 4.67
CA ALA A 58 -5.34 2.07 3.89
C ALA A 58 -5.98 1.02 4.76
N ARG A 59 -7.22 0.65 4.44
CA ARG A 59 -7.81 -0.57 4.94
C ARG A 59 -7.20 -1.76 4.21
N THR A 60 -6.82 -2.78 4.97
CA THR A 60 -6.27 -4.02 4.42
C THR A 60 -7.28 -5.15 4.53
N PHE A 61 -7.40 -5.94 3.47
CA PHE A 61 -8.21 -7.15 3.47
C PHE A 61 -7.65 -8.16 2.47
N ILE A 62 -8.04 -9.42 2.62
CA ILE A 62 -7.63 -10.50 1.73
C ILE A 62 -8.72 -10.74 0.70
N ALA A 63 -8.32 -10.94 -0.55
CA ALA A 63 -9.24 -11.32 -1.62
C ALA A 63 -8.53 -12.15 -2.69
N PHE A 64 -9.31 -12.90 -3.45
CA PHE A 64 -8.86 -13.54 -4.68
C PHE A 64 -9.05 -12.56 -5.83
N LEU A 65 -8.00 -12.27 -6.59
CA LEU A 65 -8.06 -11.38 -7.74
C LEU A 65 -8.57 -12.15 -8.96
N GLU A 66 -9.84 -11.96 -9.29
CA GLU A 66 -10.49 -12.69 -10.38
C GLU A 66 -10.22 -12.09 -11.75
N LYS A 67 -10.24 -10.74 -11.84
CA LYS A 67 -10.18 -10.06 -13.13
C LYS A 67 -9.64 -8.65 -13.00
N VAL A 68 -8.91 -8.23 -14.05
CA VAL A 68 -8.42 -6.87 -14.22
C VAL A 68 -8.86 -6.35 -15.58
N GLU A 69 -9.66 -5.29 -15.61
CA GLU A 69 -10.22 -4.72 -16.83
C GLU A 69 -10.18 -3.18 -16.85
N ILE A 70 -10.36 -2.57 -18.00
CA ILE A 70 -10.47 -1.11 -18.14
C ILE A 70 -11.93 -0.70 -17.98
N GLU A 71 -12.17 0.28 -17.12
CA GLU A 71 -13.42 1.03 -17.08
C GLU A 71 -13.26 2.28 -17.94
N GLU A 72 -13.70 2.22 -19.17
CA GLU A 72 -13.48 3.27 -20.18
C GLU A 72 -14.07 4.64 -19.75
N SER A 73 -15.22 4.62 -19.09
CA SER A 73 -15.90 5.83 -18.63
C SER A 73 -15.10 6.66 -17.64
N SER A 74 -14.28 6.01 -16.79
CA SER A 74 -13.45 6.67 -15.78
C SER A 74 -11.97 6.75 -16.14
N ARG A 75 -11.55 6.10 -17.24
CA ARG A 75 -10.15 5.91 -17.63
C ARG A 75 -9.31 5.27 -16.52
N ARG A 76 -9.92 4.38 -15.73
CA ARG A 76 -9.29 3.67 -14.61
C ARG A 76 -9.36 2.18 -14.87
N TRP A 77 -8.45 1.45 -14.26
CA TRP A 77 -8.56 0.01 -14.20
C TRP A 77 -9.49 -0.38 -13.06
N LEU A 78 -10.31 -1.39 -13.33
CA LEU A 78 -11.23 -2.00 -12.40
C LEU A 78 -10.72 -3.41 -12.09
N LEU A 79 -10.49 -3.69 -10.82
CA LEU A 79 -10.16 -5.01 -10.31
C LEU A 79 -11.41 -5.63 -9.70
N THR A 80 -11.77 -6.83 -10.14
CA THR A 80 -12.81 -7.64 -9.51
C THR A 80 -12.15 -8.57 -8.52
N LEU A 81 -12.50 -8.41 -7.25
CA LEU A 81 -11.95 -9.14 -6.11
C LEU A 81 -13.05 -10.00 -5.49
N ARG A 82 -12.78 -11.29 -5.26
CA ARG A 82 -13.66 -12.17 -4.51
C ARG A 82 -13.14 -12.32 -3.08
N LEU A 83 -13.94 -11.91 -2.12
CA LEU A 83 -13.63 -12.04 -0.69
C LEU A 83 -13.70 -13.53 -0.25
N PRO A 84 -13.07 -13.89 0.90
CA PRO A 84 -13.23 -15.23 1.48
C PRO A 84 -14.68 -15.61 1.76
N SER A 85 -15.56 -14.62 2.01
CA SER A 85 -17.02 -14.82 2.14
C SER A 85 -17.72 -15.24 0.84
N GLY A 86 -17.03 -15.16 -0.31
CA GLY A 86 -17.61 -15.36 -1.64
C GLY A 86 -18.19 -14.09 -2.28
N GLU A 87 -18.28 -12.99 -1.55
CA GLU A 87 -18.75 -11.70 -2.08
C GLU A 87 -17.73 -11.09 -3.05
N SER A 88 -18.25 -10.38 -4.06
CA SER A 88 -17.40 -9.66 -5.03
C SER A 88 -17.26 -8.19 -4.62
N GLU A 89 -16.03 -7.69 -4.59
CA GLU A 89 -15.72 -6.28 -4.30
C GLU A 89 -14.94 -5.65 -5.47
N PRO A 90 -15.52 -4.67 -6.19
CA PRO A 90 -14.81 -3.93 -7.22
C PRO A 90 -13.97 -2.82 -6.63
N ILE A 91 -12.72 -2.70 -7.08
CA ILE A 91 -11.80 -1.61 -6.71
C ILE A 91 -11.21 -0.97 -7.95
N ARG A 92 -11.06 0.35 -7.93
CA ARG A 92 -10.43 1.13 -9.00
C ARG A 92 -8.98 1.45 -8.68
N THR A 93 -8.15 1.53 -9.73
CA THR A 93 -6.82 2.13 -9.62
C THR A 93 -6.88 3.66 -9.80
N GLU A 94 -5.75 4.32 -9.71
CA GLU A 94 -5.56 5.66 -10.25
C GLU A 94 -5.77 5.68 -11.78
N GLN A 95 -5.79 6.86 -12.40
CA GLN A 95 -5.96 6.97 -13.85
C GLN A 95 -4.87 6.20 -14.59
N LYS A 96 -5.26 5.54 -15.68
CA LYS A 96 -4.38 4.65 -16.47
C LYS A 96 -3.15 5.34 -17.05
N ASP A 97 -3.22 6.65 -17.26
CA ASP A 97 -2.16 7.44 -17.90
C ASP A 97 -1.13 8.00 -16.91
N THR A 98 -1.20 7.62 -15.63
CA THR A 98 -0.20 7.98 -14.62
C THR A 98 0.81 6.86 -14.43
N ASP A 99 2.08 7.21 -14.13
CA ASP A 99 3.13 6.21 -13.86
C ASP A 99 2.71 5.24 -12.75
N ARG A 100 2.05 5.77 -11.71
CA ARG A 100 1.51 4.96 -10.62
C ARG A 100 0.39 4.03 -11.09
N GLY A 101 -0.52 4.53 -11.94
CA GLY A 101 -1.57 3.72 -12.53
C GLY A 101 -1.01 2.58 -13.37
N HIS A 102 0.04 2.84 -14.15
CA HIS A 102 0.75 1.80 -14.89
C HIS A 102 1.39 0.75 -13.98
N ALA A 103 2.16 1.17 -12.97
CA ALA A 103 2.81 0.25 -12.05
C ALA A 103 1.81 -0.63 -11.29
N LEU A 104 0.68 -0.05 -10.84
CA LEU A 104 -0.37 -0.79 -10.16
C LEU A 104 -1.05 -1.81 -11.07
N ILE A 105 -1.25 -1.48 -12.36
CA ILE A 105 -1.91 -2.40 -13.28
C ILE A 105 -1.00 -3.55 -13.71
N GLU A 106 0.27 -3.29 -13.97
CA GLU A 106 1.25 -4.34 -14.25
C GLU A 106 1.32 -5.33 -13.09
N ARG A 107 1.37 -4.81 -11.85
CA ARG A 107 1.33 -5.62 -10.66
C ARG A 107 0.03 -6.42 -10.56
N ALA A 108 -1.12 -5.80 -10.75
CA ALA A 108 -2.41 -6.46 -10.68
C ALA A 108 -2.54 -7.58 -11.71
N ARG A 109 -2.17 -7.33 -12.97
CA ARG A 109 -2.19 -8.37 -14.03
C ARG A 109 -1.30 -9.55 -13.73
N SER A 110 -0.13 -9.33 -13.12
CA SER A 110 0.76 -10.42 -12.73
C SER A 110 0.22 -11.27 -11.57
N LEU A 111 -0.82 -10.79 -10.88
CA LEU A 111 -1.46 -11.45 -9.74
C LEU A 111 -2.88 -11.95 -10.01
N GLU A 112 -3.36 -11.85 -11.25
CA GLU A 112 -4.66 -12.40 -11.65
C GLU A 112 -4.69 -13.92 -11.42
N GLY A 113 -5.78 -14.43 -10.84
CA GLY A 113 -5.90 -15.83 -10.43
C GLY A 113 -5.17 -16.19 -9.13
N ARG A 114 -4.83 -15.21 -8.29
CA ARG A 114 -4.10 -15.42 -7.02
C ARG A 114 -4.80 -14.75 -5.86
N TRP A 115 -4.54 -15.25 -4.66
CA TRP A 115 -4.88 -14.54 -3.44
C TRP A 115 -3.94 -13.37 -3.21
N VAL A 116 -4.51 -12.23 -2.81
CA VAL A 116 -3.78 -10.99 -2.59
C VAL A 116 -4.20 -10.33 -1.29
N LEU A 117 -3.25 -9.68 -0.61
CA LEU A 117 -3.57 -8.70 0.41
C LEU A 117 -3.74 -7.35 -0.29
N VAL A 118 -4.92 -6.81 -0.17
CA VAL A 118 -5.33 -5.56 -0.81
C VAL A 118 -5.18 -4.41 0.18
N TYR A 119 -4.51 -3.35 -0.24
CA TYR A 119 -4.43 -2.08 0.46
C TYR A 119 -5.34 -1.09 -0.26
N ARG A 120 -6.41 -0.66 0.40
CA ARG A 120 -7.45 0.21 -0.16
C ARG A 120 -7.55 1.50 0.61
N TYR A 121 -7.63 2.62 -0.10
CA TYR A 121 -8.00 3.91 0.47
C TYR A 121 -9.26 4.47 -0.19
N ASN A 122 -9.87 5.47 0.43
CA ASN A 122 -11.03 6.15 -0.11
C ASN A 122 -10.59 7.55 -0.62
N GLU A 123 -10.76 7.80 -1.92
CA GLU A 123 -10.55 9.11 -2.51
C GLU A 123 -11.86 9.90 -2.51
N ARG A 124 -11.85 11.12 -2.01
CA ARG A 124 -13.01 12.02 -2.09
C ARG A 124 -13.10 12.61 -3.48
N LYS A 125 -14.28 12.51 -4.12
CA LYS A 125 -14.51 13.16 -5.40
C LYS A 125 -14.54 14.68 -5.21
N THR A 126 -13.70 15.41 -5.96
CA THR A 126 -13.69 16.87 -5.99
C THR A 126 -15.04 17.38 -6.49
N GLY A 127 -15.67 18.30 -5.76
CA GLY A 127 -16.95 18.92 -6.14
C GLY A 127 -18.22 18.16 -5.78
N GLN A 128 -18.12 16.94 -5.24
CA GLN A 128 -19.29 16.18 -4.78
C GLN A 128 -19.18 15.90 -3.27
N ARG A 129 -19.97 16.61 -2.47
CA ARG A 129 -20.07 16.37 -1.02
C ARG A 129 -20.50 14.93 -0.78
N ASN A 130 -19.71 14.19 0.02
CA ASN A 130 -19.98 12.81 0.49
C ASN A 130 -19.83 11.67 -0.51
N GLN A 131 -19.31 11.86 -1.71
CA GLN A 131 -18.96 10.74 -2.58
C GLN A 131 -17.47 10.42 -2.47
N SER A 132 -17.16 9.18 -2.11
CA SER A 132 -15.81 8.62 -2.13
C SER A 132 -15.72 7.44 -3.10
N VAL A 133 -14.59 7.30 -3.75
CA VAL A 133 -14.28 6.17 -4.62
C VAL A 133 -13.27 5.28 -3.89
N ARG A 134 -13.48 3.98 -3.95
CA ARG A 134 -12.55 2.98 -3.42
C ARG A 134 -11.39 2.82 -4.39
N MET A 135 -10.19 3.14 -3.91
CA MET A 135 -8.99 3.18 -4.71
C MET A 135 -7.96 2.17 -4.22
N LEU A 136 -7.29 1.52 -5.16
CA LEU A 136 -6.19 0.63 -4.86
C LEU A 136 -4.94 1.43 -4.47
N ALA A 137 -4.37 1.13 -3.30
CA ALA A 137 -3.07 1.65 -2.90
C ALA A 137 -1.94 0.68 -3.27
N HIS A 138 -2.13 -0.61 -2.96
CA HIS A 138 -1.12 -1.64 -3.22
C HIS A 138 -1.74 -3.04 -3.22
N LEU A 139 -1.04 -4.00 -3.87
CA LEU A 139 -1.32 -5.42 -3.81
C LEU A 139 -0.09 -6.20 -3.36
N MET A 140 -0.24 -7.08 -2.38
CA MET A 140 0.78 -8.04 -1.99
C MET A 140 0.32 -9.45 -2.37
N ASP A 141 1.21 -10.20 -3.02
CA ASP A 141 0.96 -11.58 -3.43
C ASP A 141 0.93 -12.51 -2.19
N LEU A 142 -0.14 -13.29 -2.07
CA LEU A 142 -0.29 -14.35 -1.06
C LEU A 142 -0.21 -15.76 -1.68
N GLY A 143 0.07 -15.84 -2.98
CA GLY A 143 0.14 -17.09 -3.71
C GLY A 143 -1.22 -17.64 -4.14
N VAL A 144 -1.19 -18.80 -4.76
CA VAL A 144 -2.40 -19.51 -5.21
C VAL A 144 -3.15 -20.07 -4.00
N ASP A 145 -2.41 -20.54 -2.99
CA ASP A 145 -2.94 -21.19 -1.79
C ASP A 145 -3.33 -20.17 -0.68
N GLY A 146 -3.02 -18.90 -0.86
CA GLY A 146 -3.38 -17.85 0.08
C GLY A 146 -2.64 -17.93 1.42
N ALA A 147 -1.32 -18.08 1.38
CA ALA A 147 -0.47 -18.14 2.58
C ALA A 147 -0.18 -16.72 3.12
N VAL A 148 -0.82 -16.37 4.23
CA VAL A 148 -0.69 -15.04 4.86
C VAL A 148 0.52 -15.04 5.79
N PRO A 149 1.48 -14.10 5.63
CA PRO A 149 2.60 -13.98 6.57
C PRO A 149 2.09 -13.76 8.02
N ASN A 150 2.71 -14.45 8.99
CA ASN A 150 2.27 -14.43 10.39
C ASN A 150 2.15 -13.01 10.97
N THR A 151 3.12 -12.15 10.69
CA THR A 151 3.09 -10.75 11.15
C THR A 151 1.91 -9.97 10.58
N THR A 152 1.55 -10.23 9.31
CA THR A 152 0.39 -9.63 8.65
C THR A 152 -0.90 -10.16 9.26
N ALA A 153 -1.01 -11.48 9.45
CA ALA A 153 -2.15 -12.13 10.07
C ALA A 153 -2.40 -11.59 11.49
N LYS A 154 -1.37 -11.51 12.33
CA LYS A 154 -1.46 -10.93 13.69
C LYS A 154 -1.93 -9.48 13.65
N LYS A 155 -1.42 -8.67 12.72
CA LYS A 155 -1.87 -7.27 12.55
C LYS A 155 -3.35 -7.19 12.17
N MET A 156 -3.83 -8.06 11.26
CA MET A 156 -5.23 -8.08 10.85
C MET A 156 -6.15 -8.50 12.01
N VAL A 157 -5.78 -9.51 12.78
CA VAL A 157 -6.53 -9.96 13.97
C VAL A 157 -6.58 -8.85 15.03
N LEU A 158 -5.48 -8.14 15.26
CA LEU A 158 -5.44 -7.00 16.19
C LEU A 158 -6.33 -5.85 15.72
N GLN A 159 -6.37 -5.55 14.43
CA GLN A 159 -7.29 -4.55 13.87
C GLN A 159 -8.76 -4.96 14.04
N GLU A 160 -9.09 -6.24 13.83
CA GLU A 160 -10.43 -6.77 14.05
C GLU A 160 -10.86 -6.67 15.52
N ALA A 161 -9.90 -6.87 16.45
CA ALA A 161 -10.10 -6.70 17.90
C ALA A 161 -10.18 -5.22 18.35
N GLY A 162 -10.12 -4.26 17.43
CA GLY A 162 -10.14 -2.84 17.79
C GLY A 162 -8.89 -2.36 18.52
N GLY A 163 -7.76 -3.07 18.40
CA GLY A 163 -6.52 -2.80 19.10
C GLY A 163 -6.39 -3.50 20.46
N ASP A 164 -7.39 -4.26 20.88
CA ASP A 164 -7.38 -5.06 22.12
C ASP A 164 -6.45 -6.27 21.97
N VAL A 165 -5.22 -6.14 22.48
CA VAL A 165 -4.18 -7.18 22.41
C VAL A 165 -4.58 -8.46 23.15
N PRO A 166 -5.08 -8.43 24.41
CA PRO A 166 -5.55 -9.61 25.10
C PRO A 166 -6.61 -10.40 24.32
N ARG A 167 -7.61 -9.73 23.79
CA ARG A 167 -8.69 -10.33 22.97
C ARG A 167 -8.15 -10.97 21.71
N ALA A 168 -7.29 -10.26 20.98
CA ALA A 168 -6.64 -10.77 19.78
C ALA A 168 -5.81 -12.04 20.06
N GLN A 169 -5.03 -12.02 21.16
CA GLN A 169 -4.20 -13.15 21.57
C GLN A 169 -5.01 -14.35 22.06
N GLN A 170 -6.11 -14.12 22.78
CA GLN A 170 -7.02 -15.18 23.20
C GLN A 170 -7.64 -15.90 22.00
N ALA A 171 -8.15 -15.16 21.02
CA ALA A 171 -8.71 -15.74 19.80
C ALA A 171 -7.65 -16.50 18.99
N TRP A 172 -6.43 -15.94 18.87
CA TRP A 172 -5.30 -16.59 18.20
C TRP A 172 -4.96 -17.95 18.82
N THR A 173 -4.88 -18.01 20.15
CA THR A 173 -4.56 -19.22 20.89
C THR A 173 -5.70 -20.24 20.84
N ALA A 174 -6.96 -19.79 20.94
CA ALA A 174 -8.13 -20.64 20.91
C ALA A 174 -8.28 -21.44 19.59
N ILE A 175 -7.89 -20.84 18.47
CA ILE A 175 -7.88 -21.49 17.15
C ILE A 175 -6.61 -22.35 16.95
N GLY A 176 -5.61 -22.21 17.82
CA GLY A 176 -4.36 -22.99 17.73
C GLY A 176 -3.46 -22.56 16.59
N LEU A 177 -3.43 -21.27 16.25
CA LEU A 177 -2.57 -20.76 15.19
C LEU A 177 -1.09 -20.81 15.57
N PRO A 178 -0.20 -21.02 14.57
CA PRO A 178 1.23 -21.12 14.83
C PRO A 178 1.81 -19.78 15.29
N GLU A 179 2.80 -19.83 16.18
CA GLU A 179 3.57 -18.64 16.60
C GLU A 179 4.46 -18.10 15.47
N ALA A 180 4.87 -18.95 14.53
CA ALA A 180 5.71 -18.62 13.38
C ALA A 180 5.27 -19.39 12.13
N GLY A 181 5.64 -18.89 10.96
CA GLY A 181 5.22 -19.45 9.67
C GLY A 181 3.93 -18.81 9.14
N PRO A 182 3.56 -19.09 7.90
CA PRO A 182 2.36 -18.54 7.28
C PRO A 182 1.09 -19.16 7.88
N VAL A 183 0.01 -18.39 7.82
CA VAL A 183 -1.34 -18.78 8.25
C VAL A 183 -2.20 -18.92 6.99
N SER A 184 -3.05 -19.95 6.89
CA SER A 184 -3.98 -20.06 5.78
C SER A 184 -5.12 -19.04 5.91
N ILE A 185 -5.74 -18.69 4.79
CA ILE A 185 -6.89 -17.76 4.78
C ILE A 185 -8.04 -18.31 5.64
N ASP A 186 -8.32 -19.58 5.55
CA ASP A 186 -9.41 -20.20 6.32
C ASP A 186 -9.17 -20.11 7.83
N GLN A 187 -7.94 -20.38 8.27
CA GLN A 187 -7.57 -20.23 9.67
C GLN A 187 -7.66 -18.78 10.13
N LEU A 188 -7.21 -17.84 9.31
CA LEU A 188 -7.28 -16.41 9.63
C LEU A 188 -8.73 -15.92 9.74
N GLU A 189 -9.62 -16.35 8.84
CA GLU A 189 -11.04 -16.01 8.91
C GLU A 189 -11.71 -16.62 10.16
N GLN A 190 -11.36 -17.84 10.54
CA GLN A 190 -11.86 -18.46 11.79
C GLN A 190 -11.50 -17.61 13.03
N VAL A 191 -10.24 -17.13 13.11
CA VAL A 191 -9.83 -16.23 14.21
C VAL A 191 -10.59 -14.90 14.17
N ARG A 192 -10.78 -14.32 13.00
CA ARG A 192 -11.51 -13.05 12.85
C ARG A 192 -12.97 -13.19 13.27
N VAL A 193 -13.60 -14.32 12.95
CA VAL A 193 -14.95 -14.64 13.43
C VAL A 193 -14.95 -14.76 14.96
N ALA A 194 -14.02 -15.53 15.54
CA ALA A 194 -13.91 -15.69 16.98
C ALA A 194 -13.70 -14.34 17.72
N VAL A 195 -12.92 -13.43 17.14
CA VAL A 195 -12.75 -12.06 17.66
C VAL A 195 -14.07 -11.29 17.65
N ARG A 196 -14.88 -11.39 16.60
CA ARG A 196 -16.17 -10.67 16.51
C ARG A 196 -17.20 -11.21 17.50
N GLU A 197 -17.24 -12.54 17.68
CA GLU A 197 -18.18 -13.19 18.60
C GLU A 197 -17.85 -12.97 20.07
N ALA A 198 -16.59 -12.69 20.40
CA ALA A 198 -16.12 -12.39 21.75
C ALA A 198 -16.33 -10.92 22.18
N GLY A 199 -16.91 -10.08 21.37
CA GLY A 199 -17.15 -8.64 21.65
C GLY A 199 -18.56 -8.26 21.63
#